data_463982b56e569884e59febe4cd0b464d
#
_entry.id   463982b56e569884e59febe4cd0b464d
#
_cell.length_a   1.000
_cell.length_b   1.000
_cell.length_c   1.000
_cell.angle_alpha   90.00
_cell.angle_beta   90.00
_cell.angle_gamma   90.00
#
_symmetry.space_group_name_H-M   'P 1'
#
loop_
_entity.id
_entity.type
_entity.pdbx_description
1 polymer ?
#
loop_
_entity_poly.entity_id
_entity_poly.type
_entity_poly.pdbx_seq_one_letter_code
_entity_poly.pdbx_strand_id
1 'polypeptide(L)'
;MVKYSEETDNLRLASPIKNDYYTVLICSEGNAKIKIGFHHFEITSGTITILPPDILISTQNVSDNFKVKQVLFTKVFLQKIILKEGIIDELLLLNTKYPPMYELNESFNSVKEKFVQIKRELNSKYAYHLDIIRLIIMEILYEYNRACEYCLLGFEKTMNRNYQLTYEFKKLVDEHFTTWNSIGQYASHLGISAKHLTEVIKEETGNTALQIIHERILLESQYLLKHTTRSIKECADQLGFETASYFSRFF
;
A
#
# COMPACT_ATOMS: atom_id res chain seq x y z
N MET A 1 11.37 8.03 13.54
CA MET A 1 11.02 6.82 14.33
C MET A 1 11.32 5.61 13.47
N VAL A 2 11.85 4.54 14.09
CA VAL A 2 12.00 3.22 13.45
C VAL A 2 11.58 2.14 14.45
N LYS A 3 10.89 1.10 13.96
CA LYS A 3 10.45 -0.06 14.75
C LYS A 3 10.61 -1.33 13.91
N TYR A 4 10.72 -2.45 14.58
CA TYR A 4 10.72 -3.78 13.98
C TYR A 4 9.60 -4.63 14.60
N SER A 5 8.93 -5.44 13.80
CA SER A 5 7.92 -6.40 14.25
C SER A 5 7.99 -7.71 13.47
N GLU A 6 7.73 -8.82 14.16
CA GLU A 6 7.50 -10.14 13.57
C GLU A 6 6.07 -10.63 13.87
N GLU A 7 5.23 -9.76 14.42
CA GLU A 7 3.86 -10.10 14.80
C GLU A 7 2.96 -10.20 13.58
N THR A 8 2.40 -11.35 13.38
CA THR A 8 1.37 -11.65 12.38
C THR A 8 -0.01 -11.20 12.82
N ASP A 9 -0.24 -11.08 14.13
CA ASP A 9 -1.56 -10.76 14.67
C ASP A 9 -2.04 -9.37 14.25
N ASN A 10 -1.12 -8.42 14.10
CA ASN A 10 -1.42 -7.09 13.56
C ASN A 10 -1.87 -7.08 12.09
N LEU A 11 -1.60 -8.14 11.34
CA LEU A 11 -2.05 -8.32 9.96
C LEU A 11 -3.29 -9.23 9.83
N ARG A 12 -3.71 -9.89 10.91
CA ARG A 12 -4.96 -10.69 10.96
C ARG A 12 -6.19 -9.81 11.28
N LEU A 13 -6.14 -8.54 10.88
CA LEU A 13 -7.16 -7.57 11.22
C LEU A 13 -8.39 -7.74 10.33
N ALA A 14 -9.51 -8.07 10.93
CA ALA A 14 -10.81 -8.10 10.28
C ALA A 14 -11.31 -6.70 9.82
N SER A 15 -10.63 -5.63 10.20
CA SER A 15 -10.98 -4.26 9.84
C SER A 15 -9.78 -3.52 9.25
N PRO A 16 -10.01 -2.63 8.27
CA PRO A 16 -8.96 -1.81 7.69
C PRO A 16 -8.24 -0.97 8.73
N ILE A 17 -6.92 -0.85 8.60
CA ILE A 17 -6.07 0.03 9.41
C ILE A 17 -5.33 1.02 8.53
N LYS A 18 -4.94 2.15 9.10
CA LYS A 18 -4.00 3.12 8.54
C LYS A 18 -2.83 3.31 9.49
N ASN A 19 -1.67 3.56 8.92
CA ASN A 19 -0.46 3.91 9.65
C ASN A 19 0.06 5.27 9.21
N ASP A 20 0.80 5.96 10.06
CA ASP A 20 1.47 7.24 9.78
C ASP A 20 2.95 7.08 9.38
N TYR A 21 3.35 5.86 9.05
CA TYR A 21 4.73 5.49 8.72
C TYR A 21 4.78 4.54 7.52
N TYR A 22 5.93 4.52 6.86
CA TYR A 22 6.24 3.49 5.86
C TYR A 22 6.49 2.16 6.55
N THR A 23 5.98 1.09 5.96
CA THR A 23 6.26 -0.28 6.39
C THR A 23 6.85 -1.06 5.22
N VAL A 24 8.08 -1.53 5.36
CA VAL A 24 8.62 -2.58 4.48
C VAL A 24 8.34 -3.92 5.12
N LEU A 25 7.74 -4.82 4.37
CA LEU A 25 7.30 -6.13 4.84
C LEU A 25 7.84 -7.21 3.90
N ILE A 26 8.38 -8.30 4.47
CA ILE A 26 8.65 -9.55 3.75
C ILE A 26 7.82 -10.68 4.33
N CYS A 27 7.31 -11.55 3.45
CA CYS A 27 6.66 -12.79 3.85
C CYS A 27 7.71 -13.91 3.87
N SER A 28 7.88 -14.58 5.00
CA SER A 28 8.85 -15.66 5.17
C SER A 28 8.21 -17.05 5.09
N GLU A 29 6.94 -17.19 5.42
CA GLU A 29 6.20 -18.46 5.38
C GLU A 29 4.71 -18.17 5.17
N GLY A 30 4.01 -19.15 4.57
CA GLY A 30 2.56 -19.09 4.37
C GLY A 30 2.13 -18.13 3.27
N ASN A 31 0.84 -17.79 3.29
CA ASN A 31 0.23 -16.86 2.37
C ASN A 31 -0.94 -16.09 3.03
N ALA A 32 -1.31 -14.97 2.43
CA ALA A 32 -2.49 -14.21 2.79
C ALA A 32 -2.96 -13.38 1.57
N LYS A 33 -4.26 -13.08 1.52
CA LYS A 33 -4.76 -12.02 0.63
C LYS A 33 -4.70 -10.70 1.38
N ILE A 34 -3.96 -9.74 0.86
CA ILE A 34 -3.85 -8.40 1.39
C ILE A 34 -4.54 -7.41 0.47
N LYS A 35 -5.29 -6.50 1.05
CA LYS A 35 -5.87 -5.35 0.36
C LYS A 35 -5.09 -4.11 0.78
N ILE A 36 -4.51 -3.42 -0.18
CA ILE A 36 -3.77 -2.17 -0.01
C ILE A 36 -4.51 -1.11 -0.82
N GLY A 37 -5.21 -0.20 -0.12
CA GLY A 37 -6.20 0.67 -0.76
C GLY A 37 -7.27 -0.19 -1.46
N PHE A 38 -7.35 -0.11 -2.80
CA PHE A 38 -8.25 -0.95 -3.60
C PHE A 38 -7.64 -2.19 -4.20
N HIS A 39 -6.31 -2.31 -4.12
CA HIS A 39 -5.60 -3.38 -4.79
C HIS A 39 -5.59 -4.62 -3.92
N HIS A 40 -6.00 -5.74 -4.52
CA HIS A 40 -5.92 -7.05 -3.90
C HIS A 40 -4.68 -7.77 -4.40
N PHE A 41 -3.86 -8.23 -3.47
CA PHE A 41 -2.66 -8.99 -3.77
C PHE A 41 -2.66 -10.30 -2.98
N GLU A 42 -2.00 -11.30 -3.51
CA GLU A 42 -1.64 -12.48 -2.77
C GLU A 42 -0.18 -12.34 -2.32
N ILE A 43 0.01 -12.32 -0.99
CA ILE A 43 1.33 -12.31 -0.40
C ILE A 43 1.72 -13.75 -0.09
N THR A 44 2.86 -14.18 -0.60
CA THR A 44 3.39 -15.54 -0.44
C THR A 44 4.81 -15.49 0.09
N SER A 45 5.33 -16.62 0.53
CA SER A 45 6.74 -16.72 0.94
C SER A 45 7.67 -16.25 -0.19
N GLY A 46 8.63 -15.40 0.14
CA GLY A 46 9.57 -14.80 -0.83
C GLY A 46 9.18 -13.41 -1.33
N THR A 47 7.96 -12.92 -1.01
CA THR A 47 7.52 -11.59 -1.44
C THR A 47 7.97 -10.48 -0.50
N ILE A 48 8.20 -9.30 -1.09
CA ILE A 48 8.44 -8.03 -0.40
C ILE A 48 7.40 -7.00 -0.85
N THR A 49 6.97 -6.15 0.06
CA THR A 49 6.12 -4.98 -0.26
C THR A 49 6.50 -3.77 0.59
N ILE A 50 6.22 -2.58 0.06
CA ILE A 50 6.26 -1.31 0.78
C ILE A 50 4.84 -0.79 0.92
N LEU A 51 4.45 -0.53 2.16
CA LEU A 51 3.16 0.09 2.50
C LEU A 51 3.42 1.54 2.88
N PRO A 52 2.93 2.52 2.11
CA PRO A 52 3.07 3.92 2.45
C PRO A 52 2.19 4.33 3.62
N PRO A 53 2.47 5.47 4.27
CA PRO A 53 1.56 6.05 5.26
C PRO A 53 0.19 6.38 4.62
N ASP A 54 -0.81 6.50 5.49
CA ASP A 54 -2.18 6.93 5.16
C ASP A 54 -2.97 6.03 4.19
N ILE A 55 -2.41 4.88 3.79
CA ILE A 55 -3.14 3.90 2.98
C ILE A 55 -3.92 2.93 3.87
N LEU A 56 -5.13 2.57 3.45
CA LEU A 56 -5.94 1.54 4.10
C LEU A 56 -5.41 0.15 3.76
N ILE A 57 -5.17 -0.65 4.80
CA ILE A 57 -4.66 -2.01 4.68
C ILE A 57 -5.61 -2.94 5.42
N SER A 58 -5.98 -4.04 4.78
CA SER A 58 -6.68 -5.16 5.42
C SER A 58 -6.19 -6.49 4.87
N THR A 59 -6.34 -7.54 5.65
CA THR A 59 -5.96 -8.89 5.23
C THR A 59 -7.15 -9.84 5.30
N GLN A 60 -7.15 -10.82 4.41
CA GLN A 60 -8.15 -11.88 4.34
C GLN A 60 -7.44 -13.21 4.05
N ASN A 61 -8.09 -14.33 4.40
CA ASN A 61 -7.60 -15.67 4.07
C ASN A 61 -6.14 -15.90 4.46
N VAL A 62 -5.80 -15.56 5.70
CA VAL A 62 -4.44 -15.73 6.25
C VAL A 62 -4.23 -17.19 6.61
N SER A 63 -3.20 -17.84 6.05
CA SER A 63 -2.85 -19.22 6.41
C SER A 63 -2.32 -19.31 7.84
N ASP A 64 -2.45 -20.48 8.49
CA ASP A 64 -2.05 -20.67 9.89
C ASP A 64 -0.54 -20.48 10.10
N ASN A 65 0.26 -20.86 9.10
CA ASN A 65 1.72 -20.72 9.11
C ASN A 65 2.22 -19.38 8.55
N PHE A 66 1.35 -18.38 8.36
CA PHE A 66 1.74 -17.08 7.82
C PHE A 66 2.69 -16.35 8.76
N LYS A 67 3.89 -16.04 8.27
CA LYS A 67 4.93 -15.31 9.01
C LYS A 67 5.49 -14.18 8.17
N VAL A 68 5.52 -13.00 8.76
CA VAL A 68 6.09 -11.80 8.15
C VAL A 68 7.13 -11.15 9.06
N LYS A 69 8.05 -10.41 8.44
CA LYS A 69 8.95 -9.48 9.12
C LYS A 69 8.68 -8.09 8.62
N GLN A 70 8.59 -7.12 9.51
CA GLN A 70 8.23 -5.75 9.19
C GLN A 70 9.23 -4.78 9.81
N VAL A 71 9.61 -3.77 9.01
CA VAL A 71 10.34 -2.60 9.47
C VAL A 71 9.50 -1.37 9.18
N LEU A 72 9.19 -0.63 10.24
CA LEU A 72 8.35 0.56 10.22
C LEU A 72 9.24 1.78 10.43
N PHE A 73 9.13 2.78 9.56
CA PHE A 73 9.96 3.99 9.67
C PHE A 73 9.26 5.22 9.10
N THR A 74 9.66 6.39 9.60
CA THR A 74 9.23 7.67 9.02
C THR A 74 10.22 8.13 7.97
N LYS A 75 9.76 8.87 6.95
CA LYS A 75 10.64 9.48 5.93
C LYS A 75 11.73 10.35 6.59
N VAL A 76 11.36 11.14 7.60
CA VAL A 76 12.28 11.98 8.38
C VAL A 76 13.41 11.16 9.04
N PHE A 77 13.15 9.90 9.41
CA PHE A 77 14.19 9.02 9.96
C PHE A 77 15.26 8.72 8.91
N LEU A 78 14.90 8.47 7.66
CA LEU A 78 15.84 8.21 6.57
C LEU A 78 16.57 9.48 6.11
N GLN A 79 15.91 10.63 6.10
CA GLN A 79 16.48 11.91 5.65
C GLN A 79 17.69 12.39 6.49
N LYS A 80 17.96 11.78 7.63
CA LYS A 80 19.14 12.07 8.45
C LYS A 80 20.45 11.51 7.89
N ILE A 81 20.40 10.72 6.83
CA ILE A 81 21.59 10.21 6.14
C ILE A 81 21.99 11.19 5.03
N ILE A 82 23.29 11.40 4.85
CA ILE A 82 23.79 12.26 3.78
C ILE A 82 23.84 11.45 2.48
N LEU A 83 22.87 11.68 1.60
CA LEU A 83 22.75 11.04 0.31
C LEU A 83 22.44 12.09 -0.77
N LYS A 84 22.42 11.65 -2.04
CA LYS A 84 21.93 12.47 -3.16
C LYS A 84 20.55 13.03 -2.83
N GLU A 85 20.36 14.32 -3.03
CA GLU A 85 19.08 14.98 -2.83
C GLU A 85 17.99 14.28 -3.66
N GLY A 86 16.84 14.03 -3.03
CA GLY A 86 15.70 13.38 -3.69
C GLY A 86 15.75 11.86 -3.77
N ILE A 87 16.89 11.18 -3.50
CA ILE A 87 16.98 9.71 -3.66
C ILE A 87 16.00 8.95 -2.77
N ILE A 88 15.72 9.44 -1.57
CA ILE A 88 14.76 8.81 -0.66
C ILE A 88 13.35 8.89 -1.24
N ASP A 89 13.01 10.03 -1.85
CA ASP A 89 11.71 10.22 -2.50
C ASP A 89 11.57 9.30 -3.72
N GLU A 90 12.62 9.19 -4.51
CA GLU A 90 12.68 8.29 -5.66
C GLU A 90 12.49 6.82 -5.24
N LEU A 91 13.19 6.36 -4.20
CA LEU A 91 13.09 4.98 -3.71
C LEU A 91 11.78 4.65 -3.01
N LEU A 92 11.13 5.64 -2.41
CA LEU A 92 9.82 5.50 -1.75
C LEU A 92 8.66 5.82 -2.70
N LEU A 93 8.96 6.35 -3.89
CA LEU A 93 7.96 6.56 -4.91
C LEU A 93 7.47 5.21 -5.39
N LEU A 94 6.30 4.80 -4.90
CA LEU A 94 5.65 3.62 -5.43
C LEU A 94 5.35 3.86 -6.90
N ASN A 95 5.89 3.01 -7.75
CA ASN A 95 5.55 3.09 -9.16
C ASN A 95 4.06 2.77 -9.31
N THR A 96 3.28 3.80 -9.62
CA THR A 96 1.83 3.73 -9.66
C THR A 96 1.28 2.91 -10.83
N LYS A 97 2.15 2.50 -11.74
CA LYS A 97 1.83 1.62 -12.86
C LYS A 97 1.91 0.13 -12.49
N TYR A 98 2.50 -0.21 -11.34
CA TYR A 98 2.79 -1.59 -10.97
C TYR A 98 2.35 -1.90 -9.54
N PRO A 99 1.97 -3.16 -9.26
CA PRO A 99 1.67 -3.60 -7.90
C PRO A 99 2.85 -3.32 -6.96
N PRO A 100 2.62 -2.87 -5.71
CA PRO A 100 3.71 -2.62 -4.76
C PRO A 100 4.26 -3.90 -4.11
N MET A 101 4.15 -5.04 -4.78
CA MET A 101 4.52 -6.35 -4.24
C MET A 101 5.31 -7.14 -5.27
N TYR A 102 6.50 -7.61 -4.89
CA TYR A 102 7.45 -8.26 -5.78
C TYR A 102 8.04 -9.51 -5.15
N GLU A 103 8.38 -10.50 -5.97
CA GLU A 103 9.16 -11.66 -5.56
C GLU A 103 10.66 -11.32 -5.56
N LEU A 104 11.33 -11.61 -4.45
CA LEU A 104 12.76 -11.33 -4.31
C LEU A 104 13.66 -12.40 -4.93
N ASN A 105 13.11 -13.58 -5.23
CA ASN A 105 13.86 -14.70 -5.82
C ASN A 105 15.21 -14.96 -5.09
N GLU A 106 16.33 -14.86 -5.79
CA GLU A 106 17.67 -15.08 -5.25
C GLU A 106 18.05 -14.11 -4.12
N SER A 107 17.53 -12.88 -4.14
CA SER A 107 17.80 -11.84 -3.13
C SER A 107 17.07 -12.09 -1.82
N PHE A 108 16.11 -13.02 -1.75
CA PHE A 108 15.24 -13.16 -0.57
C PHE A 108 16.02 -13.43 0.73
N ASN A 109 16.97 -14.36 0.70
CA ASN A 109 17.75 -14.69 1.89
C ASN A 109 18.61 -13.51 2.35
N SER A 110 19.24 -12.80 1.44
CA SER A 110 20.02 -11.60 1.73
C SER A 110 19.16 -10.50 2.36
N VAL A 111 17.98 -10.23 1.80
CA VAL A 111 17.05 -9.26 2.36
C VAL A 111 16.53 -9.70 3.73
N LYS A 112 16.18 -10.97 3.90
CA LYS A 112 15.74 -11.53 5.19
C LYS A 112 16.79 -11.35 6.29
N GLU A 113 18.07 -11.53 5.99
CA GLU A 113 19.18 -11.30 6.93
C GLU A 113 19.28 -9.84 7.34
N LYS A 114 19.03 -8.88 6.44
CA LYS A 114 18.99 -7.46 6.75
C LYS A 114 17.90 -7.11 7.78
N PHE A 115 16.73 -7.75 7.70
CA PHE A 115 15.69 -7.61 8.72
C PHE A 115 16.15 -8.10 10.09
N VAL A 116 16.86 -9.24 10.13
CA VAL A 116 17.45 -9.76 11.38
C VAL A 116 18.52 -8.82 11.92
N GLN A 117 19.34 -8.24 11.06
CA GLN A 117 20.35 -7.26 11.44
C GLN A 117 19.73 -5.98 12.03
N ILE A 118 18.65 -5.46 11.43
CA ILE A 118 17.89 -4.31 12.00
C ILE A 118 17.39 -4.63 13.40
N LYS A 119 16.81 -5.84 13.59
CA LYS A 119 16.34 -6.28 14.91
C LYS A 119 17.49 -6.30 15.94
N ARG A 120 18.66 -6.80 15.54
CA ARG A 120 19.86 -6.83 16.40
C ARG A 120 20.33 -5.43 16.75
N GLU A 121 20.43 -4.53 15.78
CA GLU A 121 20.85 -3.14 15.99
C GLU A 121 19.86 -2.36 16.90
N LEU A 122 18.55 -2.55 16.76
CA LEU A 122 17.55 -1.94 17.63
C LEU A 122 17.71 -2.36 19.09
N ASN A 123 18.19 -3.58 19.34
CA ASN A 123 18.39 -4.13 20.68
C ASN A 123 19.77 -3.84 21.26
N SER A 124 20.77 -3.55 20.43
CA SER A 124 22.18 -3.47 20.83
C SER A 124 22.52 -2.23 21.64
N LYS A 125 21.86 -1.10 21.35
CA LYS A 125 22.15 0.25 21.89
C LYS A 125 23.61 0.69 21.69
N TYR A 126 24.37 0.10 20.77
CA TYR A 126 25.72 0.54 20.43
C TYR A 126 25.73 1.91 19.75
N ALA A 127 26.89 2.58 19.79
CA ALA A 127 27.08 3.82 19.04
C ALA A 127 26.75 3.59 17.55
N TYR A 128 26.14 4.56 16.90
CA TYR A 128 25.76 4.53 15.48
C TYR A 128 24.73 3.48 15.07
N HIS A 129 24.10 2.76 15.99
CA HIS A 129 23.08 1.75 15.66
C HIS A 129 21.96 2.30 14.77
N LEU A 130 21.49 3.54 15.01
CA LEU A 130 20.46 4.16 14.17
C LEU A 130 20.97 4.50 12.76
N ASP A 131 22.26 4.85 12.61
CA ASP A 131 22.86 5.12 11.31
C ASP A 131 23.02 3.84 10.51
N ILE A 132 23.45 2.76 11.16
CA ILE A 132 23.51 1.42 10.57
C ILE A 132 22.13 0.97 10.12
N ILE A 133 21.09 1.14 10.94
CA ILE A 133 19.71 0.81 10.56
C ILE A 133 19.27 1.59 9.32
N ARG A 134 19.59 2.90 9.22
CA ARG A 134 19.25 3.69 8.02
C ARG A 134 19.91 3.13 6.77
N LEU A 135 21.19 2.79 6.84
CA LEU A 135 21.91 2.18 5.72
C LEU A 135 21.29 0.86 5.29
N ILE A 136 20.95 0.01 6.25
CA ILE A 136 20.30 -1.28 5.96
C ILE A 136 18.92 -1.07 5.31
N ILE A 137 18.11 -0.14 5.81
CA ILE A 137 16.81 0.18 5.19
C ILE A 137 17.01 0.68 3.76
N MET A 138 18.00 1.57 3.53
CA MET A 138 18.31 2.04 2.17
C MET A 138 18.69 0.88 1.25
N GLU A 139 19.48 -0.07 1.72
CA GLU A 139 19.86 -1.25 0.96
C GLU A 139 18.61 -2.12 0.63
N ILE A 140 17.71 -2.32 1.58
CA ILE A 140 16.44 -3.03 1.36
C ILE A 140 15.59 -2.28 0.31
N LEU A 141 15.51 -0.95 0.35
CA LEU A 141 14.77 -0.16 -0.63
C LEU A 141 15.38 -0.27 -2.04
N TYR A 142 16.71 -0.33 -2.15
CA TYR A 142 17.36 -0.60 -3.43
C TYR A 142 17.05 -2.00 -3.95
N GLU A 143 17.07 -3.03 -3.11
CA GLU A 143 16.69 -4.40 -3.51
C GLU A 143 15.21 -4.48 -3.93
N TYR A 144 14.32 -3.79 -3.20
CA TYR A 144 12.91 -3.67 -3.58
C TYR A 144 12.75 -3.03 -4.97
N ASN A 145 13.42 -1.90 -5.22
CA ASN A 145 13.34 -1.21 -6.51
C ASN A 145 14.00 -2.02 -7.64
N ARG A 146 15.06 -2.77 -7.34
CA ARG A 146 15.68 -3.71 -8.29
C ARG A 146 14.73 -4.85 -8.66
N ALA A 147 14.02 -5.42 -7.68
CA ALA A 147 12.99 -6.44 -7.92
C ALA A 147 11.83 -5.87 -8.74
N CYS A 148 11.44 -4.62 -8.47
CA CYS A 148 10.47 -3.87 -9.24
C CYS A 148 10.91 -3.67 -10.69
N GLU A 149 12.15 -3.25 -10.93
CA GLU A 149 12.71 -3.05 -12.27
C GLU A 149 12.73 -4.36 -13.08
N TYR A 150 13.10 -5.47 -12.45
CA TYR A 150 13.06 -6.80 -13.05
C TYR A 150 11.63 -7.23 -13.41
N CYS A 151 10.66 -7.00 -12.51
CA CYS A 151 9.25 -7.25 -12.78
C CYS A 151 8.72 -6.34 -13.88
N LEU A 152 9.19 -5.08 -13.95
CA LEU A 152 8.86 -4.14 -15.02
C LEU A 152 9.21 -4.69 -16.38
N LEU A 153 10.42 -5.20 -16.56
CA LEU A 153 10.90 -5.79 -17.83
C LEU A 153 10.09 -7.03 -18.24
N GLY A 154 9.65 -7.84 -17.28
CA GLY A 154 8.75 -8.97 -17.51
C GLY A 154 7.30 -8.57 -17.74
N PHE A 155 6.84 -7.56 -17.01
CA PHE A 155 5.46 -7.09 -16.99
C PHE A 155 5.12 -6.21 -18.20
N GLU A 156 6.03 -5.39 -18.71
CA GLU A 156 5.82 -4.63 -19.96
C GLU A 156 5.50 -5.54 -21.13
N LYS A 157 5.94 -6.81 -21.12
CA LYS A 157 5.57 -7.80 -22.12
C LYS A 157 4.17 -8.40 -21.93
N THR A 158 3.56 -8.27 -20.76
CA THR A 158 2.30 -8.95 -20.40
C THR A 158 1.18 -8.01 -19.98
N MET A 159 1.47 -6.77 -19.59
CA MET A 159 0.43 -5.81 -19.22
C MET A 159 -0.32 -5.29 -20.44
N ASN A 160 -1.57 -5.70 -20.54
CA ASN A 160 -2.46 -5.07 -21.49
C ASN A 160 -2.84 -3.65 -21.01
N ARG A 161 -3.21 -2.79 -21.95
CA ARG A 161 -3.61 -1.39 -21.69
C ARG A 161 -4.77 -1.29 -20.71
N ASN A 162 -5.67 -2.29 -20.67
CA ASN A 162 -6.84 -2.31 -19.80
C ASN A 162 -6.43 -2.43 -18.32
N TYR A 163 -5.43 -3.28 -18.04
CA TYR A 163 -4.90 -3.39 -16.66
C TYR A 163 -4.27 -2.07 -16.20
N GLN A 164 -3.47 -1.41 -17.05
CA GLN A 164 -2.86 -0.11 -16.73
C GLN A 164 -3.92 0.95 -16.43
N LEU A 165 -4.94 1.06 -17.29
CA LEU A 165 -6.05 1.98 -17.06
C LEU A 165 -6.81 1.68 -15.77
N THR A 166 -7.00 0.39 -15.46
CA THR A 166 -7.65 -0.03 -14.22
C THR A 166 -6.82 0.36 -12.99
N TYR A 167 -5.51 0.19 -13.06
CA TYR A 167 -4.61 0.56 -11.99
C TYR A 167 -4.60 2.08 -11.77
N GLU A 168 -4.43 2.87 -12.84
CA GLU A 168 -4.44 4.33 -12.78
C GLU A 168 -5.79 4.87 -12.28
N PHE A 169 -6.91 4.30 -12.73
CA PHE A 169 -8.23 4.64 -12.23
C PHE A 169 -8.34 4.42 -10.72
N LYS A 170 -7.94 3.25 -10.22
CA LYS A 170 -7.99 2.94 -8.79
C LYS A 170 -7.15 3.91 -7.96
N LYS A 171 -5.98 4.29 -8.45
CA LYS A 171 -5.13 5.31 -7.82
C LYS A 171 -5.83 6.67 -7.75
N LEU A 172 -6.42 7.13 -8.86
CA LEU A 172 -7.17 8.38 -8.88
C LEU A 172 -8.38 8.34 -7.93
N VAL A 173 -9.02 7.17 -7.77
CA VAL A 173 -10.08 7.00 -6.78
C VAL A 173 -9.52 7.16 -5.37
N ASP A 174 -8.36 6.58 -5.04
CA ASP A 174 -7.73 6.77 -3.72
C ASP A 174 -7.42 8.25 -3.43
N GLU A 175 -7.01 9.00 -4.44
CA GLU A 175 -6.63 10.42 -4.30
C GLU A 175 -7.85 11.37 -4.26
N HIS A 176 -8.93 11.04 -4.96
CA HIS A 176 -10.02 11.98 -5.26
C HIS A 176 -11.43 11.54 -4.85
N PHE A 177 -11.61 10.39 -4.17
CA PHE A 177 -12.94 9.83 -3.86
C PHE A 177 -13.86 10.76 -3.04
N THR A 178 -13.31 11.76 -2.33
CA THR A 178 -14.08 12.75 -1.57
C THR A 178 -14.44 14.00 -2.41
N THR A 179 -13.79 14.21 -3.55
CA THR A 179 -13.91 15.45 -4.34
C THR A 179 -14.47 15.21 -5.74
N TRP A 180 -14.23 14.04 -6.33
CA TRP A 180 -14.74 13.71 -7.65
C TRP A 180 -16.00 12.85 -7.57
N ASN A 181 -17.12 13.40 -8.04
CA ASN A 181 -18.44 12.82 -7.87
C ASN A 181 -18.94 12.03 -9.10
N SER A 182 -18.19 12.05 -10.21
CA SER A 182 -18.60 11.42 -11.45
C SER A 182 -17.50 10.63 -12.12
N ILE A 183 -17.84 9.52 -12.74
CA ILE A 183 -16.90 8.70 -13.54
C ILE A 183 -16.26 9.55 -14.66
N GLY A 184 -16.98 10.55 -15.16
CA GLY A 184 -16.48 11.44 -16.20
C GLY A 184 -15.22 12.22 -15.80
N GLN A 185 -15.10 12.63 -14.53
CA GLN A 185 -13.90 13.34 -14.02
C GLN A 185 -12.68 12.44 -14.08
N TYR A 186 -12.81 11.20 -13.65
CA TYR A 186 -11.75 10.17 -13.73
C TYR A 186 -11.37 9.88 -15.19
N ALA A 187 -12.36 9.65 -16.03
CA ALA A 187 -12.16 9.33 -17.43
C ALA A 187 -11.46 10.50 -18.18
N SER A 188 -11.88 11.75 -17.91
CA SER A 188 -11.23 12.94 -18.48
C SER A 188 -9.76 13.04 -18.08
N HIS A 189 -9.43 12.76 -16.82
CA HIS A 189 -8.03 12.77 -16.35
C HIS A 189 -7.19 11.67 -17.03
N LEU A 190 -7.79 10.51 -17.30
CA LEU A 190 -7.15 9.40 -18.01
C LEU A 190 -7.13 9.57 -19.54
N GLY A 191 -7.71 10.65 -20.06
CA GLY A 191 -7.74 10.94 -21.51
C GLY A 191 -8.62 9.98 -22.31
N ILE A 192 -9.64 9.37 -21.69
CA ILE A 192 -10.58 8.41 -22.32
C ILE A 192 -12.03 8.77 -22.04
N SER A 193 -12.96 8.12 -22.76
CA SER A 193 -14.39 8.32 -22.49
C SER A 193 -14.85 7.58 -21.24
N ALA A 194 -15.86 8.11 -20.53
CA ALA A 194 -16.46 7.47 -19.36
C ALA A 194 -17.01 6.06 -19.68
N LYS A 195 -17.54 5.88 -20.90
CA LYS A 195 -18.04 4.58 -21.39
C LYS A 195 -16.89 3.58 -21.47
N HIS A 196 -15.79 3.95 -22.14
CA HIS A 196 -14.61 3.09 -22.29
C HIS A 196 -14.01 2.73 -20.93
N LEU A 197 -13.86 3.71 -20.01
CA LEU A 197 -13.39 3.47 -18.65
C LEU A 197 -14.27 2.42 -17.94
N THR A 198 -15.60 2.56 -18.01
CA THR A 198 -16.55 1.64 -17.34
C THR A 198 -16.45 0.23 -17.91
N GLU A 199 -16.30 0.07 -19.22
CA GLU A 199 -16.13 -1.21 -19.89
C GLU A 199 -14.84 -1.90 -19.45
N VAL A 200 -13.72 -1.18 -19.52
CA VAL A 200 -12.40 -1.67 -19.08
C VAL A 200 -12.40 -2.11 -17.63
N ILE A 201 -12.90 -1.26 -16.72
CA ILE A 201 -12.95 -1.58 -15.30
C ILE A 201 -13.79 -2.83 -15.03
N LYS A 202 -14.94 -2.97 -15.70
CA LYS A 202 -15.81 -4.13 -15.53
C LYS A 202 -15.19 -5.42 -16.07
N GLU A 203 -14.49 -5.34 -17.21
CA GLU A 203 -13.78 -6.47 -17.80
C GLU A 203 -12.64 -6.97 -16.89
N GLU A 204 -11.81 -6.05 -16.38
CA GLU A 204 -10.62 -6.38 -15.59
C GLU A 204 -10.93 -6.76 -14.13
N THR A 205 -12.01 -6.22 -13.54
CA THR A 205 -12.27 -6.38 -12.11
C THR A 205 -13.57 -7.11 -11.78
N GLY A 206 -14.46 -7.30 -12.75
CA GLY A 206 -15.81 -7.78 -12.53
C GLY A 206 -16.76 -6.75 -11.88
N ASN A 207 -16.24 -5.62 -11.38
CA ASN A 207 -16.99 -4.55 -10.74
C ASN A 207 -17.18 -3.35 -11.67
N THR A 208 -18.23 -2.57 -11.46
CA THR A 208 -18.37 -1.28 -12.15
C THR A 208 -17.42 -0.23 -11.53
N ALA A 209 -17.06 0.78 -12.33
CA ALA A 209 -16.24 1.89 -11.83
C ALA A 209 -16.89 2.58 -10.60
N LEU A 210 -18.21 2.73 -10.61
CA LEU A 210 -18.98 3.30 -9.49
C LEU A 210 -18.90 2.42 -8.24
N GLN A 211 -18.97 1.09 -8.38
CA GLN A 211 -18.78 0.18 -7.24
C GLN A 211 -17.41 0.33 -6.59
N ILE A 212 -16.35 0.51 -7.37
CA ILE A 212 -15.01 0.73 -6.85
C ILE A 212 -14.94 2.05 -6.06
N ILE A 213 -15.52 3.14 -6.57
CA ILE A 213 -15.58 4.42 -5.86
C ILE A 213 -16.35 4.25 -4.54
N HIS A 214 -17.52 3.61 -4.58
CA HIS A 214 -18.32 3.35 -3.38
C HIS A 214 -17.60 2.47 -2.36
N GLU A 215 -16.88 1.46 -2.82
CA GLU A 215 -16.08 0.59 -1.93
C GLU A 215 -15.00 1.40 -1.20
N ARG A 216 -14.36 2.37 -1.89
CA ARG A 216 -13.37 3.26 -1.27
C ARG A 216 -13.99 4.14 -0.19
N ILE A 217 -15.12 4.76 -0.51
CA ILE A 217 -15.86 5.59 0.45
C ILE A 217 -16.27 4.74 1.67
N LEU A 218 -16.77 3.52 1.45
CA LEU A 218 -17.18 2.61 2.51
C LEU A 218 -16.00 2.23 3.42
N LEU A 219 -14.84 1.92 2.85
CA LEU A 219 -13.62 1.61 3.61
C LEU A 219 -13.18 2.77 4.49
N GLU A 220 -13.19 4.00 3.94
CA GLU A 220 -12.85 5.19 4.72
C GLU A 220 -13.88 5.45 5.82
N SER A 221 -15.18 5.26 5.51
CA SER A 221 -16.25 5.39 6.48
C SER A 221 -16.06 4.44 7.68
N GLN A 222 -15.75 3.18 7.40
CA GLN A 222 -15.48 2.17 8.43
C GLN A 222 -14.28 2.56 9.31
N TYR A 223 -13.22 3.09 8.67
CA TYR A 223 -12.06 3.56 9.41
C TYR A 223 -12.41 4.73 10.33
N LEU A 224 -13.07 5.77 9.81
CA LEU A 224 -13.42 6.96 10.57
C LEU A 224 -14.34 6.64 11.76
N LEU A 225 -15.38 5.83 11.53
CA LEU A 225 -16.34 5.46 12.57
C LEU A 225 -15.72 4.56 13.65
N LYS A 226 -14.73 3.75 13.33
CA LYS A 226 -14.13 2.81 14.27
C LYS A 226 -12.93 3.39 15.02
N HIS A 227 -12.13 4.23 14.37
CA HIS A 227 -10.83 4.66 14.88
C HIS A 227 -10.75 6.15 15.25
N THR A 228 -11.86 6.88 15.13
CA THR A 228 -11.91 8.30 15.52
C THR A 228 -13.10 8.57 16.46
N THR A 229 -13.05 9.70 17.16
CA THR A 229 -14.13 10.18 18.03
C THR A 229 -15.11 11.10 17.29
N ARG A 230 -15.04 11.15 15.95
CA ARG A 230 -15.88 12.02 15.14
C ARG A 230 -17.35 11.60 15.18
N SER A 231 -18.23 12.57 15.19
CA SER A 231 -19.66 12.36 15.01
C SER A 231 -19.98 11.89 13.58
N ILE A 232 -21.14 11.28 13.38
CA ILE A 232 -21.63 10.86 12.06
C ILE A 232 -21.67 12.03 11.10
N LYS A 233 -22.01 13.24 11.58
CA LYS A 233 -22.03 14.45 10.76
C LYS A 233 -20.63 14.84 10.28
N GLU A 234 -19.65 14.86 11.17
CA GLU A 234 -18.26 15.17 10.82
C GLU A 234 -17.65 14.13 9.86
N CYS A 235 -18.02 12.84 10.00
CA CYS A 235 -17.63 11.81 9.05
C CYS A 235 -18.26 12.06 7.66
N ALA A 236 -19.54 12.42 7.62
CA ALA A 236 -20.24 12.73 6.38
C ALA A 236 -19.60 13.94 5.67
N ASP A 237 -19.37 15.03 6.40
CA ASP A 237 -18.73 16.24 5.89
C ASP A 237 -17.33 15.96 5.32
N GLN A 238 -16.52 15.16 6.04
CA GLN A 238 -15.17 14.79 5.59
C GLN A 238 -15.18 13.93 4.33
N LEU A 239 -16.19 13.08 4.15
CA LEU A 239 -16.34 12.19 2.99
C LEU A 239 -17.06 12.87 1.81
N GLY A 240 -17.39 14.14 1.93
CA GLY A 240 -18.03 14.93 0.85
C GLY A 240 -19.52 14.64 0.68
N PHE A 241 -20.20 14.09 1.71
CA PHE A 241 -21.67 13.94 1.68
C PHE A 241 -22.37 15.23 2.04
N GLU A 242 -23.41 15.57 1.30
CA GLU A 242 -24.22 16.78 1.57
C GLU A 242 -24.93 16.73 2.93
N THR A 243 -25.31 15.56 3.39
CA THR A 243 -26.02 15.36 4.65
C THR A 243 -25.62 14.08 5.37
N ALA A 244 -25.66 14.11 6.71
CA ALA A 244 -25.47 12.92 7.55
C ALA A 244 -26.52 11.82 7.26
N SER A 245 -27.73 12.20 6.86
CA SER A 245 -28.79 11.25 6.49
C SER A 245 -28.49 10.50 5.20
N TYR A 246 -27.87 11.20 4.22
CA TYR A 246 -27.44 10.57 2.97
C TYR A 246 -26.25 9.61 3.22
N PHE A 247 -25.30 10.04 4.02
CA PHE A 247 -24.20 9.18 4.48
C PHE A 247 -24.69 7.92 5.20
N SER A 248 -25.64 8.06 6.14
CA SER A 248 -26.17 6.91 6.89
C SER A 248 -26.95 5.92 6.03
N ARG A 249 -27.51 6.35 4.90
CA ARG A 249 -28.18 5.44 3.93
C ARG A 249 -27.18 4.79 2.99
N PHE A 250 -26.05 5.43 2.76
CA PHE A 250 -24.97 4.90 1.94
C PHE A 250 -24.18 3.82 2.69
N PHE A 251 -23.93 4.05 3.99
CA PHE A 251 -23.19 3.15 4.88
C PHE A 251 -24.03 1.98 5.37
#